data_7c49218943ac0b03280ae772b5f93151
#
_entry.id   7c49218943ac0b03280ae772b5f93151
#
_cell.length_a   1.000
_cell.length_b   1.000
_cell.length_c   1.000
_cell.angle_alpha   90.00
_cell.angle_beta   90.00
_cell.angle_gamma   90.00
#
_symmetry.space_group_name_H-M   'P 1'
#
loop_
_entity.id
_entity.type
_entity.pdbx_description
1 polymer ?
#
loop_
_entity_poly.entity_id
_entity_poly.type
_entity_poly.pdbx_seq_one_letter_code
_entity_poly.pdbx_strand_id
1 'polypeptide(L)'
;MTTDTLVLSVACIRQPALAQRPARTLLIGAATLAVRRSFGTYGFDLVADSSTVTDDPAQTIGWLADRLRYPPGRLLLWRAEDIVVPALIECAGTARNAVAAARMLRGLHGALEGGMVDVADAFGGSAATSFDAIAHRAGLPFVPMSATALADAHRTGNHGDIEDHLAARAKATWRLWLDGQPDIGPVRAATDAWLATPNAEVRS
;
A
#
# COMPACT_ATOMS: atom_id res chain seq x y z
N MET A 1 10.18 -14.62 12.36
CA MET A 1 10.69 -13.24 12.42
C MET A 1 9.50 -12.34 12.24
N THR A 2 9.23 -11.45 13.17
CA THR A 2 8.16 -10.46 13.04
C THR A 2 8.64 -9.31 12.17
N THR A 3 7.76 -8.73 11.37
CA THR A 3 8.03 -7.49 10.62
C THR A 3 7.90 -6.31 11.58
N ASP A 4 8.95 -5.50 11.73
CA ASP A 4 8.93 -4.37 12.67
C ASP A 4 8.03 -3.26 12.16
N THR A 5 8.08 -2.98 10.85
CA THR A 5 7.22 -1.97 10.21
C THR A 5 6.78 -2.48 8.83
N LEU A 6 5.51 -2.35 8.54
CA LEU A 6 4.91 -2.62 7.24
C LEU A 6 4.32 -1.33 6.69
N VAL A 7 4.74 -0.94 5.50
CA VAL A 7 4.07 0.12 4.72
C VAL A 7 3.12 -0.55 3.76
N LEU A 8 1.88 -0.08 3.70
CA LEU A 8 0.88 -0.58 2.76
C LEU A 8 0.41 0.55 1.84
N SER A 9 0.46 0.29 0.55
CA SER A 9 -0.12 1.13 -0.50
C SER A 9 -1.15 0.32 -1.27
N VAL A 10 -2.31 0.89 -1.57
CA VAL A 10 -3.39 0.22 -2.29
C VAL A 10 -3.92 1.08 -3.42
N ALA A 11 -4.38 0.43 -4.48
CA ALA A 11 -5.14 1.05 -5.56
C ALA A 11 -6.54 0.44 -5.64
N CYS A 12 -7.53 1.31 -5.57
CA CYS A 12 -8.93 0.93 -5.71
C CYS A 12 -9.58 1.73 -6.84
N ILE A 13 -10.44 1.09 -7.62
CA ILE A 13 -11.26 1.76 -8.62
C ILE A 13 -12.74 1.55 -8.29
N ARG A 14 -13.55 2.57 -8.56
CA ARG A 14 -14.99 2.47 -8.41
C ARG A 14 -15.62 2.09 -9.73
N GLN A 15 -16.23 0.90 -9.77
CA GLN A 15 -17.04 0.50 -10.90
C GLN A 15 -18.46 1.07 -10.72
N PRO A 16 -19.00 1.77 -11.73
CA PRO A 16 -20.35 2.31 -11.65
C PRO A 16 -21.39 1.19 -11.60
N ALA A 17 -22.57 1.53 -11.10
CA ALA A 17 -23.71 0.61 -11.17
C ALA A 17 -24.08 0.36 -12.64
N LEU A 18 -24.31 -0.89 -12.97
CA LEU A 18 -24.93 -1.33 -14.23
C LEU A 18 -26.36 -1.81 -13.93
N ALA A 19 -27.20 -1.93 -14.96
CA ALA A 19 -28.65 -2.23 -14.81
C ALA A 19 -28.98 -3.40 -13.86
N GLN A 20 -28.06 -4.34 -13.64
CA GLN A 20 -28.25 -5.51 -12.76
C GLN A 20 -27.13 -5.68 -11.71
N ARG A 21 -26.24 -4.71 -11.56
CA ARG A 21 -25.13 -4.79 -10.61
C ARG A 21 -24.99 -3.45 -9.88
N PRO A 22 -24.96 -3.44 -8.55
CA PRO A 22 -24.68 -2.22 -7.79
C PRO A 22 -23.27 -1.68 -8.10
N ALA A 23 -23.04 -0.40 -7.85
CA ALA A 23 -21.69 0.16 -7.83
C ALA A 23 -20.86 -0.60 -6.81
N ARG A 24 -19.59 -0.81 -7.13
CA ARG A 24 -18.66 -1.50 -6.22
C ARG A 24 -17.26 -0.91 -6.33
N THR A 25 -16.52 -1.00 -5.24
CA THR A 25 -15.09 -0.69 -5.20
C THR A 25 -14.31 -1.98 -5.38
N LEU A 26 -13.35 -1.97 -6.31
CA LEU A 26 -12.44 -3.09 -6.56
C LEU A 26 -11.05 -2.72 -6.08
N LEU A 27 -10.42 -3.63 -5.34
CA LEU A 27 -8.99 -3.59 -5.08
C LEU A 27 -8.27 -4.13 -6.32
N ILE A 28 -7.61 -3.25 -7.06
CA ILE A 28 -6.91 -3.58 -8.32
C ILE A 28 -5.41 -3.76 -8.13
N GLY A 29 -4.88 -3.38 -6.99
CA GLY A 29 -3.47 -3.59 -6.66
C GLY A 29 -3.15 -3.21 -5.23
N ALA A 30 -2.08 -3.80 -4.73
CA ALA A 30 -1.48 -3.44 -3.45
C ALA A 30 0.03 -3.62 -3.48
N ALA A 31 0.76 -2.80 -2.74
CA ALA A 31 2.18 -2.97 -2.50
C ALA A 31 2.47 -2.94 -1.00
N THR A 32 3.38 -3.79 -0.56
CA THR A 32 3.88 -3.81 0.81
C THR A 32 5.39 -3.62 0.83
N LEU A 33 5.86 -2.72 1.69
CA LEU A 33 7.27 -2.61 2.04
C LEU A 33 7.42 -3.05 3.50
N ALA A 34 8.00 -4.23 3.70
CA ALA A 34 8.31 -4.74 5.02
C ALA A 34 9.72 -4.33 5.41
N VAL A 35 9.85 -3.65 6.54
CA VAL A 35 11.14 -3.27 7.13
C VAL A 35 11.35 -4.10 8.39
N ARG A 36 12.50 -4.78 8.47
CA ARG A 36 12.86 -5.65 9.57
C ARG A 36 14.21 -5.25 10.13
N ARG A 37 14.29 -5.21 11.44
CA ARG A 37 15.57 -5.04 12.14
C ARG A 37 16.06 -6.40 12.65
N SER A 38 17.30 -6.73 12.35
CA SER A 38 17.93 -7.97 12.84
C SER A 38 19.41 -7.70 13.13
N PHE A 39 19.85 -7.94 14.37
CA PHE A 39 21.24 -7.79 14.79
C PHE A 39 21.89 -6.44 14.38
N GLY A 40 21.12 -5.36 14.49
CA GLY A 40 21.62 -4.00 14.14
C GLY A 40 21.58 -3.65 12.65
N THR A 41 21.19 -4.58 11.79
CA THR A 41 20.99 -4.34 10.35
C THR A 41 19.51 -4.18 10.01
N TYR A 42 19.23 -3.52 8.87
CA TYR A 42 17.87 -3.35 8.35
C TYR A 42 17.73 -4.11 7.04
N GLY A 43 16.68 -4.90 6.93
CA GLY A 43 16.25 -5.57 5.71
C GLY A 43 14.97 -4.94 5.17
N PHE A 44 14.90 -4.81 3.85
CA PHE A 44 13.77 -4.23 3.12
C PHE A 44 13.23 -5.27 2.15
N ASP A 45 11.93 -5.51 2.17
CA ASP A 45 11.24 -6.44 1.27
C ASP A 45 10.04 -5.73 0.67
N LEU A 46 10.20 -5.29 -0.59
CA LEU A 46 9.17 -4.59 -1.35
C LEU A 46 8.55 -5.55 -2.36
N VAL A 47 7.25 -5.75 -2.21
CA VAL A 47 6.48 -6.63 -3.09
C VAL A 47 5.17 -5.94 -3.47
N ALA A 48 4.79 -6.09 -4.72
CA ALA A 48 3.51 -5.62 -5.22
C ALA A 48 2.76 -6.76 -5.91
N ASP A 49 1.45 -6.61 -5.99
CA ASP A 49 0.54 -7.48 -6.73
C ASP A 49 -0.59 -6.63 -7.30
N SER A 50 -1.04 -6.99 -8.48
CA SER A 50 -2.15 -6.31 -9.12
C SER A 50 -3.07 -7.29 -9.85
N SER A 51 -4.29 -6.86 -10.11
CA SER A 51 -5.23 -7.57 -10.95
C SER A 51 -5.74 -6.68 -12.07
N THR A 52 -6.05 -7.28 -13.18
CA THR A 52 -6.65 -6.62 -14.35
C THR A 52 -8.06 -7.15 -14.61
N VAL A 53 -8.71 -6.62 -15.61
CA VAL A 53 -10.07 -7.05 -15.98
C VAL A 53 -10.17 -8.53 -16.37
N THR A 54 -9.05 -9.16 -16.76
CA THR A 54 -8.94 -10.58 -17.13
C THR A 54 -8.68 -11.50 -15.96
N ASP A 55 -8.29 -10.96 -14.81
CA ASP A 55 -7.92 -11.75 -13.64
C ASP A 55 -9.10 -12.00 -12.71
N ASP A 56 -8.93 -12.94 -11.79
CA ASP A 56 -9.88 -13.12 -10.70
C ASP A 56 -9.80 -11.89 -9.76
N PRO A 57 -10.91 -11.14 -9.58
CA PRO A 57 -10.93 -9.99 -8.65
C PRO A 57 -10.60 -10.34 -7.21
N ALA A 58 -10.60 -11.64 -6.85
CA ALA A 58 -10.23 -12.09 -5.51
C ALA A 58 -8.72 -12.33 -5.35
N GLN A 59 -7.92 -12.29 -6.42
CA GLN A 59 -6.49 -12.56 -6.39
C GLN A 59 -5.76 -11.58 -5.46
N THR A 60 -5.86 -10.28 -5.71
CA THR A 60 -5.19 -9.25 -4.91
C THR A 60 -5.69 -9.23 -3.46
N ILE A 61 -6.98 -9.51 -3.21
CA ILE A 61 -7.52 -9.66 -1.86
C ILE A 61 -6.85 -10.85 -1.15
N GLY A 62 -6.70 -11.98 -1.83
CA GLY A 62 -6.03 -13.16 -1.30
C GLY A 62 -4.55 -12.90 -1.00
N TRP A 63 -3.85 -12.26 -1.92
CA TRP A 63 -2.47 -11.85 -1.77
C TRP A 63 -2.31 -10.92 -0.55
N LEU A 64 -3.14 -9.89 -0.43
CA LEU A 64 -3.08 -8.96 0.70
C LEU A 64 -3.41 -9.67 2.03
N ALA A 65 -4.35 -10.62 2.03
CA ALA A 65 -4.65 -11.44 3.21
C ALA A 65 -3.42 -12.24 3.69
N ASP A 66 -2.61 -12.76 2.77
CA ASP A 66 -1.40 -13.48 3.12
C ASP A 66 -0.30 -12.55 3.63
N ARG A 67 -0.19 -11.33 3.09
CA ARG A 67 0.74 -10.29 3.57
C ARG A 67 0.40 -9.78 4.97
N LEU A 68 -0.88 -9.67 5.29
CA LEU A 68 -1.36 -9.22 6.59
C LEU A 68 -1.56 -10.37 7.60
N ARG A 69 -1.20 -11.61 7.22
CA ARG A 69 -1.42 -12.80 8.07
C ARG A 69 -0.78 -12.68 9.45
N TYR A 70 0.39 -12.06 9.51
CA TYR A 70 1.12 -11.83 10.75
C TYR A 70 1.17 -10.33 11.01
N PRO A 71 0.53 -9.85 12.11
CA PRO A 71 0.51 -8.43 12.41
C PRO A 71 1.93 -7.86 12.51
N PRO A 72 2.22 -6.74 11.82
CA PRO A 72 3.48 -6.04 12.00
C PRO A 72 3.51 -5.33 13.36
N GLY A 73 4.68 -4.99 13.86
CA GLY A 73 4.82 -4.13 15.02
C GLY A 73 4.29 -2.72 14.78
N ARG A 74 4.29 -2.28 13.51
CA ARG A 74 3.72 -0.99 13.07
C ARG A 74 3.24 -1.08 11.63
N LEU A 75 2.04 -0.53 11.37
CA LEU A 75 1.48 -0.38 10.03
C LEU A 75 1.49 1.10 9.63
N LEU A 76 2.16 1.44 8.53
CA LEU A 76 2.17 2.78 7.97
C LEU A 76 1.20 2.84 6.77
N LEU A 77 0.33 3.83 6.79
CA LEU A 77 -0.64 4.12 5.75
C LEU A 77 -0.63 5.62 5.43
N TRP A 78 -1.12 5.98 4.27
CA TRP A 78 -1.44 7.36 3.93
C TRP A 78 -2.95 7.53 3.85
N ARG A 79 -3.53 8.41 4.69
CA ARG A 79 -4.97 8.62 4.87
C ARG A 79 -5.70 7.31 5.21
N ALA A 80 -5.22 6.71 6.30
CA ALA A 80 -5.69 5.42 6.76
C ALA A 80 -7.20 5.40 7.02
N GLU A 81 -7.67 6.32 7.85
CA GLU A 81 -9.06 6.36 8.33
C GLU A 81 -10.04 6.85 7.27
N ASP A 82 -9.61 7.82 6.45
CA ASP A 82 -10.48 8.47 5.47
C ASP A 82 -10.60 7.70 4.16
N ILE A 83 -9.54 6.99 3.75
CA ILE A 83 -9.46 6.42 2.41
C ILE A 83 -9.15 4.93 2.44
N VAL A 84 -8.01 4.52 3.02
CA VAL A 84 -7.48 3.16 2.81
C VAL A 84 -8.33 2.12 3.52
N VAL A 85 -8.59 2.30 4.81
CA VAL A 85 -9.37 1.33 5.60
C VAL A 85 -10.81 1.22 5.09
N PRO A 86 -11.56 2.32 4.86
CA PRO A 86 -12.90 2.26 4.28
C PRO A 86 -12.94 1.56 2.92
N ALA A 87 -11.97 1.86 2.02
CA ALA A 87 -11.90 1.23 0.71
C ALA A 87 -11.66 -0.28 0.81
N LEU A 88 -10.78 -0.74 1.70
CA LEU A 88 -10.52 -2.17 1.92
C LEU A 88 -11.74 -2.89 2.50
N ILE A 89 -12.49 -2.25 3.42
CA ILE A 89 -13.73 -2.79 3.96
C ILE A 89 -14.78 -2.92 2.86
N GLU A 90 -14.94 -1.89 2.01
CA GLU A 90 -15.88 -1.92 0.88
C GLU A 90 -15.51 -3.02 -0.13
N CYS A 91 -14.21 -3.14 -0.48
CA CYS A 91 -13.72 -4.20 -1.34
C CYS A 91 -14.01 -5.60 -0.77
N ALA A 92 -13.78 -5.80 0.52
CA ALA A 92 -14.08 -7.06 1.20
C ALA A 92 -15.59 -7.40 1.19
N GLY A 93 -16.43 -6.38 1.41
CA GLY A 93 -17.90 -6.55 1.41
C GLY A 93 -18.48 -6.93 0.06
N THR A 94 -17.77 -6.62 -1.03
CA THR A 94 -18.19 -6.93 -2.41
C THR A 94 -17.43 -8.08 -3.05
N ALA A 95 -16.46 -8.69 -2.31
CA ALA A 95 -15.61 -9.75 -2.81
C ALA A 95 -16.39 -11.06 -3.03
N ARG A 96 -16.12 -11.73 -4.16
CA ARG A 96 -16.70 -13.06 -4.45
C ARG A 96 -16.14 -14.14 -3.53
N ASN A 97 -14.88 -14.02 -3.13
CA ASN A 97 -14.24 -14.96 -2.21
C ASN A 97 -14.33 -14.42 -0.76
N ALA A 98 -15.43 -14.78 -0.09
CA ALA A 98 -15.69 -14.36 1.29
C ALA A 98 -14.62 -14.85 2.28
N VAL A 99 -13.96 -15.99 2.02
CA VAL A 99 -12.90 -16.51 2.90
C VAL A 99 -11.65 -15.63 2.80
N ALA A 100 -11.23 -15.28 1.58
CA ALA A 100 -10.10 -14.37 1.37
C ALA A 100 -10.38 -12.98 1.97
N ALA A 101 -11.61 -12.46 1.75
CA ALA A 101 -12.05 -11.19 2.32
C ALA A 101 -12.01 -11.19 3.86
N ALA A 102 -12.54 -12.23 4.49
CA ALA A 102 -12.53 -12.36 5.95
C ALA A 102 -11.10 -12.49 6.51
N ARG A 103 -10.20 -13.19 5.80
CA ARG A 103 -8.78 -13.29 6.19
C ARG A 103 -8.09 -11.94 6.08
N MET A 104 -8.33 -11.20 5.00
CA MET A 104 -7.78 -9.86 4.79
C MET A 104 -8.24 -8.90 5.90
N LEU A 105 -9.54 -8.86 6.20
CA LEU A 105 -10.08 -7.99 7.26
C LEU A 105 -9.54 -8.36 8.65
N ARG A 106 -9.40 -9.64 8.95
CA ARG A 106 -8.80 -10.09 10.21
C ARG A 106 -7.34 -9.66 10.31
N GLY A 107 -6.56 -9.82 9.23
CA GLY A 107 -5.17 -9.40 9.19
C GLY A 107 -5.02 -7.89 9.31
N LEU A 108 -5.89 -7.13 8.62
CA LEU A 108 -5.94 -5.67 8.73
C LEU A 108 -6.27 -5.23 10.17
N HIS A 109 -7.29 -5.81 10.78
CA HIS A 109 -7.65 -5.53 12.18
C HIS A 109 -6.46 -5.76 13.12
N GLY A 110 -5.81 -6.93 13.04
CA GLY A 110 -4.64 -7.21 13.86
C GLY A 110 -3.46 -6.25 13.60
N ALA A 111 -3.28 -5.80 12.35
CA ALA A 111 -2.24 -4.82 12.02
C ALA A 111 -2.58 -3.42 12.58
N LEU A 112 -3.86 -3.04 12.61
CA LEU A 112 -4.33 -1.79 13.21
C LEU A 112 -4.14 -1.80 14.74
N GLU A 113 -4.46 -2.92 15.40
CA GLU A 113 -4.25 -3.08 16.85
C GLU A 113 -2.76 -3.08 17.23
N GLY A 114 -1.87 -3.59 16.37
CA GLY A 114 -0.42 -3.64 16.57
C GLY A 114 0.27 -2.27 16.55
N GLY A 115 -0.40 -1.24 16.05
CA GLY A 115 0.07 0.13 15.98
C GLY A 115 0.01 0.67 14.55
N MET A 116 -1.07 1.37 14.23
CA MET A 116 -1.22 2.12 12.98
C MET A 116 -0.61 3.52 13.12
N VAL A 117 0.02 3.98 12.05
CA VAL A 117 0.41 5.37 11.88
C VAL A 117 -0.17 5.87 10.56
N ASP A 118 -1.03 6.86 10.62
CA ASP A 118 -1.41 7.62 9.43
C ASP A 118 -0.33 8.66 9.14
N VAL A 119 0.45 8.41 8.09
CA VAL A 119 1.56 9.31 7.72
C VAL A 119 1.04 10.69 7.30
N ALA A 120 -0.22 10.79 6.82
CA ALA A 120 -0.83 12.05 6.45
C ALA A 120 -1.00 13.01 7.63
N ASP A 121 -1.10 12.50 8.86
CA ASP A 121 -1.28 13.32 10.08
C ASP A 121 -0.12 14.32 10.27
N ALA A 122 1.11 13.92 9.96
CA ALA A 122 2.27 14.79 9.99
C ALA A 122 2.20 15.95 8.97
N PHE A 123 1.29 15.87 8.01
CA PHE A 123 1.11 16.83 6.92
C PHE A 123 -0.26 17.51 6.92
N GLY A 124 -1.02 17.39 8.02
CA GLY A 124 -2.34 18.01 8.19
C GLY A 124 -3.53 17.04 8.10
N GLY A 125 -3.28 15.74 8.12
CA GLY A 125 -4.33 14.70 8.17
C GLY A 125 -5.28 14.75 6.98
N SER A 126 -6.58 14.76 7.23
CA SER A 126 -7.62 14.84 6.19
C SER A 126 -7.61 16.16 5.40
N ALA A 127 -7.07 17.24 5.99
CA ALA A 127 -6.89 18.53 5.34
C ALA A 127 -5.56 18.62 4.55
N ALA A 128 -4.73 17.59 4.58
CA ALA A 128 -3.46 17.57 3.86
C ALA A 128 -3.67 17.78 2.36
N THR A 129 -2.73 18.48 1.74
CA THR A 129 -2.61 18.48 0.29
C THR A 129 -2.43 17.06 -0.25
N SER A 130 -2.64 16.84 -1.55
CA SER A 130 -2.52 15.50 -2.12
C SER A 130 -1.16 14.87 -1.82
N PHE A 131 -1.13 13.54 -1.72
CA PHE A 131 0.11 12.77 -1.57
C PHE A 131 1.17 13.20 -2.59
N ASP A 132 0.75 13.35 -3.84
CA ASP A 132 1.62 13.70 -4.97
C ASP A 132 2.31 15.05 -4.76
N ALA A 133 1.56 16.04 -4.28
CA ALA A 133 2.12 17.37 -4.01
C ALA A 133 3.13 17.33 -2.84
N ILE A 134 2.89 16.51 -1.83
CA ILE A 134 3.80 16.35 -0.69
C ILE A 134 5.05 15.59 -1.12
N ALA A 135 4.90 14.47 -1.83
CA ALA A 135 6.03 13.69 -2.35
C ALA A 135 6.92 14.53 -3.28
N HIS A 136 6.31 15.29 -4.18
CA HIS A 136 7.03 16.22 -5.06
C HIS A 136 7.80 17.30 -4.27
N ARG A 137 7.16 17.92 -3.28
CA ARG A 137 7.81 18.93 -2.41
C ARG A 137 8.97 18.36 -1.62
N ALA A 138 8.86 17.09 -1.21
CA ALA A 138 9.93 16.36 -0.52
C ALA A 138 11.04 15.87 -1.48
N GLY A 139 10.93 16.13 -2.79
CA GLY A 139 11.92 15.69 -3.79
C GLY A 139 11.98 14.18 -3.98
N LEU A 140 10.89 13.46 -3.65
CA LEU A 140 10.86 12.01 -3.78
C LEU A 140 10.62 11.60 -5.24
N PRO A 141 11.31 10.57 -5.74
CA PRO A 141 11.12 10.04 -7.10
C PRO A 141 9.79 9.27 -7.17
N PHE A 142 8.71 10.01 -7.36
CA PHE A 142 7.36 9.47 -7.45
C PHE A 142 6.64 10.06 -8.66
N VAL A 143 6.19 9.20 -9.56
CA VAL A 143 5.36 9.59 -10.71
C VAL A 143 3.91 9.27 -10.37
N PRO A 144 3.05 10.28 -10.21
CA PRO A 144 1.66 10.05 -9.87
C PRO A 144 0.90 9.41 -11.03
N MET A 145 0.01 8.49 -10.71
CA MET A 145 -1.02 8.03 -11.63
C MET A 145 -2.38 8.56 -11.17
N SER A 146 -3.11 9.16 -12.11
CA SER A 146 -4.49 9.58 -11.86
C SER A 146 -5.41 8.37 -11.69
N ALA A 147 -6.57 8.57 -11.07
CA ALA A 147 -7.57 7.50 -10.96
C ALA A 147 -8.00 6.97 -12.35
N THR A 148 -8.02 7.83 -13.37
CA THR A 148 -8.31 7.45 -14.76
C THR A 148 -7.18 6.58 -15.31
N ALA A 149 -5.92 6.96 -15.12
CA ALA A 149 -4.77 6.19 -15.59
C ALA A 149 -4.72 4.79 -14.93
N LEU A 150 -5.00 4.70 -13.62
CA LEU A 150 -5.11 3.41 -12.92
C LEU A 150 -6.26 2.55 -13.47
N ALA A 151 -7.42 3.15 -13.75
CA ALA A 151 -8.55 2.43 -14.33
C ALA A 151 -8.24 1.95 -15.77
N ASP A 152 -7.51 2.75 -16.55
CA ASP A 152 -7.07 2.38 -17.89
C ASP A 152 -6.03 1.26 -17.86
N ALA A 153 -5.04 1.32 -16.98
CA ALA A 153 -4.05 0.25 -16.79
C ALA A 153 -4.74 -1.07 -16.43
N HIS A 154 -5.69 -1.05 -15.48
CA HIS A 154 -6.50 -2.21 -15.13
C HIS A 154 -7.29 -2.75 -16.34
N ARG A 155 -7.92 -1.88 -17.14
CA ARG A 155 -8.71 -2.26 -18.31
C ARG A 155 -7.88 -2.84 -19.44
N THR A 156 -6.64 -2.34 -19.63
CA THR A 156 -5.73 -2.74 -20.72
C THR A 156 -4.81 -3.88 -20.35
N GLY A 157 -4.85 -4.37 -19.12
CA GLY A 157 -4.02 -5.50 -18.69
C GLY A 157 -2.59 -5.10 -18.33
N ASN A 158 -2.35 -3.83 -18.01
CA ASN A 158 -1.01 -3.34 -17.68
C ASN A 158 -0.73 -3.46 -16.17
N HIS A 159 -0.34 -4.66 -15.74
CA HIS A 159 0.06 -4.93 -14.36
C HIS A 159 1.26 -4.08 -13.92
N GLY A 160 2.28 -3.97 -14.77
CA GLY A 160 3.54 -3.31 -14.44
C GLY A 160 3.34 -1.87 -13.99
N ASP A 161 2.53 -1.09 -14.73
CA ASP A 161 2.27 0.31 -14.36
C ASP A 161 1.58 0.44 -13.00
N ILE A 162 0.65 -0.48 -12.67
CA ILE A 162 -0.05 -0.47 -11.39
C ILE A 162 0.93 -0.81 -10.25
N GLU A 163 1.72 -1.86 -10.43
CA GLU A 163 2.68 -2.35 -9.43
C GLU A 163 3.80 -1.34 -9.19
N ASP A 164 4.37 -0.77 -10.24
CA ASP A 164 5.42 0.25 -10.15
C ASP A 164 4.93 1.51 -9.44
N HIS A 165 3.72 1.96 -9.77
CA HIS A 165 3.10 3.10 -9.09
C HIS A 165 2.92 2.83 -7.58
N LEU A 166 2.37 1.67 -7.22
CA LEU A 166 2.11 1.31 -5.83
C LEU A 166 3.39 1.11 -5.03
N ALA A 167 4.40 0.50 -5.63
CA ALA A 167 5.72 0.34 -5.04
C ALA A 167 6.42 1.68 -4.81
N ALA A 168 6.38 2.57 -5.80
CA ALA A 168 6.91 3.93 -5.65
C ALA A 168 6.19 4.70 -4.54
N ARG A 169 4.86 4.54 -4.45
CA ARG A 169 4.05 5.14 -3.38
C ARG A 169 4.40 4.58 -2.00
N ALA A 170 4.63 3.27 -1.88
CA ALA A 170 5.06 2.66 -0.62
C ALA A 170 6.45 3.17 -0.18
N LYS A 171 7.41 3.26 -1.09
CA LYS A 171 8.73 3.85 -0.84
C LYS A 171 8.62 5.31 -0.38
N ALA A 172 7.81 6.10 -1.07
CA ALA A 172 7.60 7.50 -0.73
C ALA A 172 6.92 7.66 0.64
N THR A 173 5.90 6.84 0.96
CA THR A 173 5.26 6.84 2.29
C THR A 173 6.26 6.52 3.39
N TRP A 174 7.14 5.52 3.17
CA TRP A 174 8.23 5.20 4.09
C TRP A 174 9.17 6.38 4.33
N ARG A 175 9.62 7.06 3.24
CA ARG A 175 10.51 8.22 3.34
C ARG A 175 9.85 9.38 4.08
N LEU A 176 8.62 9.71 3.75
CA LEU A 176 7.87 10.77 4.42
C LEU A 176 7.72 10.50 5.93
N TRP A 177 7.45 9.25 6.29
CA TRP A 177 7.41 8.88 7.71
C TRP A 177 8.77 9.02 8.38
N LEU A 178 9.84 8.54 7.75
CA LEU A 178 11.20 8.67 8.27
C LEU A 178 11.59 10.13 8.51
N ASP A 179 11.24 11.04 7.59
CA ASP A 179 11.63 12.45 7.69
C ASP A 179 11.01 13.15 8.91
N GLY A 180 9.90 12.64 9.42
CA GLY A 180 9.26 13.11 10.64
C GLY A 180 9.78 12.49 11.93
N GLN A 181 10.72 11.52 11.90
CA GLN A 181 11.18 10.81 13.09
C GLN A 181 12.49 11.38 13.63
N PRO A 182 12.63 11.56 14.95
CA PRO A 182 13.93 11.86 15.57
C PRO A 182 14.85 10.62 15.58
N ASP A 183 16.14 10.82 15.67
CA ASP A 183 17.19 9.81 15.97
C ASP A 183 17.21 8.55 15.09
N ILE A 184 16.91 8.71 13.80
CA ILE A 184 16.83 7.60 12.84
C ILE A 184 18.05 7.47 11.91
N GLY A 185 19.18 8.07 12.27
CA GLY A 185 20.39 8.04 11.42
C GLY A 185 20.71 6.67 10.82
N PRO A 186 20.77 5.58 11.61
CA PRO A 186 21.07 4.24 11.10
C PRO A 186 20.04 3.70 10.10
N VAL A 187 18.74 3.86 10.37
CA VAL A 187 17.71 3.37 9.45
C VAL A 187 17.60 4.24 8.21
N ARG A 188 17.86 5.53 8.30
CA ARG A 188 17.94 6.43 7.15
C ARG A 188 19.08 6.03 6.23
N ALA A 189 20.29 5.84 6.77
CA ALA A 189 21.45 5.41 5.99
C ALA A 189 21.21 4.05 5.32
N ALA A 190 20.61 3.10 6.03
CA ALA A 190 20.24 1.80 5.47
C ALA A 190 19.18 1.92 4.36
N THR A 191 18.20 2.82 4.52
CA THR A 191 17.18 3.11 3.50
C THR A 191 17.81 3.70 2.24
N ASP A 192 18.71 4.68 2.40
CA ASP A 192 19.40 5.32 1.26
C ASP A 192 20.27 4.30 0.51
N ALA A 193 21.00 3.46 1.25
CA ALA A 193 21.78 2.38 0.66
C ALA A 193 20.91 1.38 -0.10
N TRP A 194 19.77 0.96 0.48
CA TRP A 194 18.83 0.07 -0.19
C TRP A 194 18.24 0.67 -1.46
N LEU A 195 17.79 1.93 -1.42
CA LEU A 195 17.21 2.61 -2.58
C LEU A 195 18.23 2.80 -3.73
N ALA A 196 19.52 2.81 -3.43
CA ALA A 196 20.59 2.88 -4.43
C ALA A 196 20.91 1.51 -5.07
N THR A 197 20.27 0.42 -4.63
CA THR A 197 20.54 -0.93 -5.16
C THR A 197 19.50 -1.36 -6.19
N PRO A 198 19.85 -2.25 -7.17
CA PRO A 198 18.87 -2.86 -8.06
C PRO A 198 17.78 -3.68 -7.33
N ASN A 199 18.07 -4.16 -6.11
CA ASN A 199 17.10 -4.89 -5.28
C ASN A 199 16.00 -3.99 -4.67
N ALA A 200 16.04 -2.68 -4.88
CA ALA A 200 14.92 -1.78 -4.56
C ALA A 200 13.79 -1.86 -5.59
N GLU A 201 13.96 -2.64 -6.65
CA GLU A 201 12.91 -2.94 -7.62
C GLU A 201 11.87 -3.91 -7.05
N VAL A 202 10.67 -3.82 -7.58
CA VAL A 202 9.52 -4.64 -7.17
C VAL A 202 9.78 -6.11 -7.47
N ARG A 203 9.47 -6.97 -6.52
CA ARG A 203 9.30 -8.40 -6.79
C ARG A 203 7.82 -8.66 -7.01
N SER A 204 7.48 -9.10 -8.18
CA SER A 204 6.15 -9.60 -8.53
C SER A 204 5.95 -11.04 -8.06
#